data_95f9fae5e1e1e8d0bb31d9d45aba3d9b
#
_entry.id   95f9fae5e1e1e8d0bb31d9d45aba3d9b
#
_cell.length_a   1.000
_cell.length_b   1.000
_cell.length_c   1.000
_cell.angle_alpha   90.00
_cell.angle_beta   90.00
_cell.angle_gamma   90.00
#
_symmetry.space_group_name_H-M   'P 1'
#
loop_
_entity.id
_entity.type
_entity.pdbx_description
1 polymer ?
#
loop_
_entity_poly.entity_id
_entity_poly.type
_entity_poly.pdbx_seq_one_letter_code
_entity_poly.pdbx_strand_id
1 'polypeptide(L)'
;MIREEEVFKIGQFAKPHGIKGELSLVTNSDVLEDAEDPYIVCEMDGILVPFFVEDFRYKTDTVVLVKLEDVNSEEDARMFVGKEVFYPLDAVDEE
;
A
#
# COMPACT_ATOMS: atom_id res chain seq x y z
N MET A 1 14.86 -10.59 -3.94
CA MET A 1 14.57 -9.20 -4.40
C MET A 1 13.33 -9.19 -5.29
N ILE A 2 12.44 -8.25 -5.05
CA ILE A 2 11.22 -8.12 -5.87
C ILE A 2 11.59 -7.40 -7.16
N ARG A 3 11.11 -7.94 -8.29
CA ARG A 3 11.39 -7.37 -9.61
C ARG A 3 10.12 -6.71 -10.17
N GLU A 4 10.31 -5.71 -11.02
CA GLU A 4 9.19 -4.95 -11.60
C GLU A 4 8.18 -5.86 -12.31
N GLU A 5 8.63 -6.92 -12.96
CA GLU A 5 7.75 -7.83 -13.66
C GLU A 5 6.94 -8.73 -12.73
N GLU A 6 7.24 -8.69 -11.43
CA GLU A 6 6.52 -9.50 -10.44
C GLU A 6 5.38 -8.74 -9.78
N VAL A 7 5.26 -7.44 -10.04
CA VAL A 7 4.26 -6.59 -9.41
C VAL A 7 3.59 -5.69 -10.44
N PHE A 8 2.45 -5.13 -10.06
CA PHE A 8 1.77 -4.14 -10.90
C PHE A 8 1.31 -2.98 -10.03
N LYS A 9 1.26 -1.79 -10.60
CA LYS A 9 0.86 -0.59 -9.88
C LYS A 9 -0.63 -0.61 -9.60
N ILE A 10 -1.00 -0.35 -8.35
CA ILE A 10 -2.41 -0.27 -7.96
C ILE A 10 -2.80 1.14 -7.53
N GLY A 11 -1.84 2.00 -7.21
CA GLY A 11 -2.18 3.35 -6.77
C GLY A 11 -0.98 4.11 -6.26
N GLN A 12 -1.26 5.10 -5.43
CA GLN A 12 -0.25 6.00 -4.90
C GLN A 12 -0.67 6.50 -3.52
N PHE A 13 0.27 6.59 -2.60
CA PHE A 13 0.00 7.20 -1.31
C PHE A 13 -0.07 8.71 -1.47
N ALA A 14 -1.16 9.31 -0.98
CA ALA A 14 -1.39 10.74 -1.12
C ALA A 14 -0.92 11.53 0.09
N LYS A 15 -1.34 11.14 1.27
CA LYS A 15 -1.01 11.88 2.48
C LYS A 15 -1.21 11.01 3.72
N PRO A 16 -0.58 11.37 4.86
CA PRO A 16 -0.89 10.72 6.12
C PRO A 16 -2.31 11.05 6.56
N HIS A 17 -2.92 10.14 7.28
CA HIS A 17 -4.26 10.33 7.84
C HIS A 17 -4.17 10.19 9.35
N GLY A 18 -4.33 11.30 10.08
CA GLY A 18 -4.22 11.29 11.52
C GLY A 18 -2.80 11.12 12.01
N ILE A 19 -2.64 10.71 13.25
CA ILE A 19 -1.33 10.67 13.92
C ILE A 19 -0.83 9.25 14.19
N LYS A 20 -1.61 8.23 13.83
CA LYS A 20 -1.26 6.84 14.17
C LYS A 20 -0.50 6.11 13.10
N GLY A 21 -0.19 6.79 12.00
CA GLY A 21 0.56 6.16 10.92
C GLY A 21 -0.27 5.68 9.75
N GLU A 22 -1.57 5.97 9.73
CA GLU A 22 -2.40 5.62 8.58
C GLU A 22 -2.06 6.49 7.39
N LEU A 23 -2.20 5.92 6.19
CA LEU A 23 -1.92 6.59 4.93
C LEU A 23 -3.13 6.50 4.01
N SER A 24 -3.41 7.59 3.29
CA SER A 24 -4.44 7.58 2.26
C SER A 24 -3.84 7.01 0.99
N LEU A 25 -4.34 5.87 0.56
CA LEU A 25 -3.96 5.23 -0.70
C LEU A 25 -5.03 5.54 -1.72
N VAL A 26 -4.66 6.23 -2.80
CA VAL A 26 -5.57 6.48 -3.92
C VAL A 26 -5.39 5.33 -4.89
N THR A 27 -6.46 4.59 -5.14
CA THR A 27 -6.39 3.39 -5.97
C THR A 27 -7.72 3.16 -6.69
N ASN A 28 -7.63 2.57 -7.89
CA ASN A 28 -8.81 2.11 -8.61
C ASN A 28 -8.97 0.59 -8.52
N SER A 29 -8.13 -0.06 -7.73
CA SER A 29 -8.11 -1.51 -7.61
C SER A 29 -8.80 -1.94 -6.33
N ASP A 30 -9.45 -3.10 -6.38
CA ASP A 30 -10.10 -3.68 -5.22
C ASP A 30 -9.34 -4.91 -4.69
N VAL A 31 -8.07 -5.05 -5.07
CA VAL A 31 -7.28 -6.24 -4.71
C VAL A 31 -7.18 -6.44 -3.20
N LEU A 32 -7.25 -5.37 -2.42
CA LEU A 32 -7.15 -5.49 -0.97
C LEU A 32 -8.41 -6.04 -0.31
N GLU A 33 -9.56 -5.93 -0.96
CA GLU A 33 -10.84 -6.32 -0.35
C GLU A 33 -10.89 -7.80 0.03
N ASP A 34 -10.33 -8.64 -0.81
CA ASP A 34 -10.39 -10.09 -0.60
C ASP A 34 -9.05 -10.67 -0.13
N ALA A 35 -8.08 -9.82 0.18
CA ALA A 35 -6.76 -10.29 0.55
C ALA A 35 -6.73 -10.74 2.00
N GLU A 36 -6.09 -11.89 2.24
CA GLU A 36 -5.75 -12.35 3.58
C GLU A 36 -4.29 -11.98 3.77
N ASP A 37 -3.93 -11.39 4.90
CA ASP A 37 -2.56 -10.99 5.18
C ASP A 37 -1.91 -10.22 4.02
N PRO A 38 -2.57 -9.14 3.54
CA PRO A 38 -2.07 -8.46 2.36
C PRO A 38 -0.76 -7.73 2.62
N TYR A 39 0.04 -7.63 1.58
CA TYR A 39 1.20 -6.73 1.62
C TYR A 39 1.24 -5.93 0.32
N ILE A 40 1.86 -4.76 0.40
CA ILE A 40 2.04 -3.90 -0.75
C ILE A 40 3.53 -3.74 -1.00
N VAL A 41 3.88 -3.22 -2.16
CA VAL A 41 5.27 -2.98 -2.52
C VAL A 41 5.43 -1.52 -2.88
N CYS A 42 6.44 -0.89 -2.32
CA CYS A 42 6.79 0.49 -2.65
C CYS A 42 8.25 0.56 -3.04
N GLU A 43 8.58 1.48 -3.94
CA GLU A 43 9.97 1.70 -4.30
C GLU A 43 10.60 2.64 -3.26
N MET A 44 11.64 2.15 -2.62
CA MET A 44 12.40 2.92 -1.63
C MET A 44 13.85 2.98 -2.10
N ASP A 45 14.32 4.16 -2.44
CA ASP A 45 15.69 4.37 -2.93
C ASP A 45 16.05 3.47 -4.12
N GLY A 46 15.11 3.30 -5.04
CA GLY A 46 15.34 2.52 -6.25
C GLY A 46 15.14 1.02 -6.09
N ILE A 47 14.71 0.58 -4.91
CA ILE A 47 14.51 -0.84 -4.61
C ILE A 47 13.05 -1.06 -4.25
N LEU A 48 12.45 -2.12 -4.81
CA LEU A 48 11.09 -2.50 -4.47
C LEU A 48 11.10 -3.27 -3.14
N VAL A 49 10.39 -2.73 -2.15
CA VAL A 49 10.37 -3.26 -0.79
C VAL A 49 8.94 -3.62 -0.40
N PRO A 50 8.71 -4.82 0.16
CA PRO A 50 7.38 -5.20 0.63
C PRO A 50 7.09 -4.61 2.00
N PHE A 51 5.83 -4.22 2.20
CA PHE A 51 5.34 -3.71 3.49
C PHE A 51 4.03 -4.40 3.81
N PHE A 52 3.94 -5.06 4.94
CA PHE A 52 2.72 -5.75 5.34
C PHE A 52 1.67 -4.76 5.78
N VAL A 53 0.43 -5.00 5.36
CA VAL A 53 -0.72 -4.18 5.73
C VAL A 53 -1.30 -4.72 7.03
N GLU A 54 -1.24 -3.92 8.09
CA GLU A 54 -1.77 -4.31 9.38
C GLU A 54 -3.28 -4.20 9.41
N ASP A 55 -3.81 -3.14 8.78
CA ASP A 55 -5.24 -2.89 8.72
C ASP A 55 -5.52 -1.94 7.55
N PHE A 56 -6.74 -1.99 7.05
CA PHE A 56 -7.17 -1.07 6.01
C PHE A 56 -8.68 -0.91 6.06
N ARG A 57 -9.17 0.25 5.58
CA ARG A 57 -10.60 0.49 5.45
C ARG A 57 -10.83 1.47 4.31
N TYR A 58 -11.92 1.29 3.59
CA TYR A 58 -12.27 2.20 2.50
C TYR A 58 -12.91 3.47 3.05
N LYS A 59 -12.36 4.61 2.65
CA LYS A 59 -12.93 5.91 2.96
C LYS A 59 -13.91 6.31 1.86
N THR A 60 -13.54 6.03 0.61
CA THR A 60 -14.37 6.21 -0.57
C THR A 60 -14.08 5.05 -1.52
N ASP A 61 -14.75 5.04 -2.69
CA ASP A 61 -14.50 4.00 -3.70
C ASP A 61 -13.05 3.98 -4.20
N THR A 62 -12.37 5.11 -4.11
CA THR A 62 -11.02 5.25 -4.65
C THR A 62 -9.97 5.60 -3.60
N VAL A 63 -10.35 5.71 -2.34
CA VAL A 63 -9.41 6.05 -1.26
C VAL A 63 -9.52 5.01 -0.16
N VAL A 64 -8.40 4.37 0.12
CA VAL A 64 -8.27 3.38 1.20
C VAL A 64 -7.35 3.93 2.26
N LEU A 65 -7.75 3.86 3.52
CA LEU A 65 -6.86 4.21 4.62
C LEU A 65 -6.11 2.95 5.02
N VAL A 66 -4.80 2.99 4.88
CA VAL A 66 -3.94 1.82 5.08
C VAL A 66 -3.02 2.05 6.27
N LYS A 67 -2.98 1.07 7.17
CA LYS A 67 -2.01 1.07 8.27
C LYS A 67 -0.99 -0.03 7.98
N LEU A 68 0.25 0.37 7.76
CA LEU A 68 1.34 -0.57 7.54
C LEU A 68 1.97 -0.98 8.87
N GLU A 69 2.50 -2.20 8.94
CA GLU A 69 3.24 -2.63 10.12
C GLU A 69 4.46 -1.74 10.30
N ASP A 70 4.75 -1.42 11.55
CA ASP A 70 5.90 -0.61 11.94
C ASP A 70 5.84 0.86 11.51
N VAL A 71 4.73 1.29 10.93
CA VAL A 71 4.49 2.70 10.60
C VAL A 71 3.46 3.21 11.60
N ASN A 72 3.93 3.79 12.71
CA ASN A 72 3.11 4.05 13.87
C ASN A 72 2.93 5.53 14.22
N SER A 73 3.42 6.42 13.36
CA SER A 73 3.31 7.85 13.60
C SER A 73 3.12 8.58 12.29
N GLU A 74 2.68 9.83 12.37
CA GLU A 74 2.55 10.67 11.18
C GLU A 74 3.91 10.89 10.54
N GLU A 75 4.95 11.02 11.34
CA GLU A 75 6.30 11.23 10.84
C GLU A 75 6.77 10.02 10.02
N ASP A 76 6.54 8.81 10.53
CA ASP A 76 6.89 7.59 9.80
C ASP A 76 6.10 7.48 8.51
N ALA A 77 4.82 7.86 8.55
CA ALA A 77 3.94 7.77 7.38
C ALA A 77 4.39 8.73 6.27
N ARG A 78 4.97 9.87 6.63
CA ARG A 78 5.40 10.86 5.64
C ARG A 78 6.43 10.32 4.66
N MET A 79 7.19 9.31 5.05
CA MET A 79 8.18 8.70 4.17
C MET A 79 7.54 8.06 2.94
N PHE A 80 6.25 7.74 3.03
CA PHE A 80 5.53 7.06 1.95
C PHE A 80 4.73 7.99 1.07
N VAL A 81 4.60 9.26 1.46
CA VAL A 81 3.79 10.23 0.71
C VAL A 81 4.37 10.40 -0.69
N GLY A 82 3.51 10.27 -1.69
CA GLY A 82 3.92 10.38 -3.09
C GLY A 82 4.48 9.10 -3.68
N LYS A 83 4.67 8.06 -2.88
CA LYS A 83 5.20 6.80 -3.39
C LYS A 83 4.12 6.03 -4.14
N GLU A 84 4.51 5.44 -5.25
CA GLU A 84 3.62 4.55 -5.99
C GLU A 84 3.50 3.23 -5.24
N VAL A 85 2.30 2.66 -5.28
CA VAL A 85 2.01 1.42 -4.56
C VAL A 85 1.76 0.32 -5.57
N PHE A 86 2.44 -0.80 -5.38
CA PHE A 86 2.35 -1.97 -6.25
C PHE A 86 1.83 -3.17 -5.45
N TYR A 87 1.33 -4.13 -6.17
CA TYR A 87 0.79 -5.36 -5.59
C TYR A 87 1.38 -6.56 -6.32
N PRO A 88 1.68 -7.66 -5.62
CA PRO A 88 2.27 -8.82 -6.28
C PRO A 88 1.30 -9.49 -7.25
N LEU A 89 1.78 -9.80 -8.45
CA LEU A 89 0.97 -10.44 -9.46
C LEU A 89 0.48 -11.82 -9.04
N ASP A 90 1.32 -12.56 -8.34
CA ASP A 90 0.97 -13.92 -7.93
C ASP A 90 -0.02 -13.98 -6.76
N ALA A 91 -0.32 -12.84 -6.15
CA ALA A 91 -1.33 -12.75 -5.10
C ALA A 91 -2.71 -12.42 -5.65
N VAL A 92 -2.83 -12.17 -6.95
CA VAL A 92 -4.11 -11.86 -7.59
C VAL A 92 -4.75 -13.16 -8.04
N ASP A 93 -6.02 -13.33 -7.68
CA ASP A 93 -6.80 -14.47 -8.12
C ASP A 93 -7.17 -14.28 -9.60
N GLU A 94 -6.77 -15.21 -10.43
CA GLU A 94 -6.95 -15.09 -11.87
C GLU A 94 -8.23 -15.71 -12.41
N GLU A 95 -9.10 -16.20 -11.56
CA GLU A 95 -10.32 -16.83 -12.02
C GLU A 95 -11.37 -15.89 -12.52
#